data_bf580c05ff52592e40e915ccb98df909
#
_entry.id   bf580c05ff52592e40e915ccb98df909
#
_cell.length_a   1.000
_cell.length_b   1.000
_cell.length_c   1.000
_cell.angle_alpha   90.00
_cell.angle_beta   90.00
_cell.angle_gamma   90.00
#
_symmetry.space_group_name_H-M   'P 1'
#
loop_
_entity.id
_entity.type
_entity.pdbx_description
1 polymer ?
#
loop_
_entity_poly.entity_id
_entity_poly.type
_entity_poly.pdbx_seq_one_letter_code
_entity_poly.pdbx_strand_id
1 'polypeptide(L)'
;MADNGNSHGSDAQYGQFHRRVFESNAALFAVAATVAILIGGIVEIIPMFTPAGPEHSEAITPYTPLEVAGRDIYVSEGCYLCHSQWVRPMRAEILRYGPWSRAWEYQYDRPFQLGSRRIGPDLHRVGNKYPDAWHYEHMRDPRSTTPGSVMPPYPWLLNDRIDPADVRASVVALRKTGTPYSDADVAGVEESIARQGGEIVDRLATAGIETTPDRAIVALIAYLQRLGVEGRAELESRGVEY
;
A
#
# COMPACT_ATOMS: atom_id res chain seq x y z
N MET A 1 -5.46 -37.41 -59.50
CA MET A 1 -4.29 -37.84 -58.75
C MET A 1 -3.51 -36.58 -58.42
N ALA A 2 -3.73 -36.06 -57.21
CA ALA A 2 -3.01 -34.89 -56.68
C ALA A 2 -2.26 -35.37 -55.44
N ASP A 3 -0.95 -35.25 -55.53
CA ASP A 3 0.04 -35.63 -54.55
C ASP A 3 -0.06 -34.66 -53.34
N ASN A 4 -0.42 -35.18 -52.21
CA ASN A 4 -0.50 -34.45 -50.93
C ASN A 4 0.86 -34.65 -50.22
N GLY A 5 1.91 -33.99 -50.68
CA GLY A 5 3.27 -34.00 -50.14
C GLY A 5 3.37 -33.25 -48.82
N ASN A 6 3.39 -33.96 -47.74
CA ASN A 6 4.34 -33.95 -46.63
C ASN A 6 4.85 -32.58 -46.09
N SER A 7 4.01 -31.85 -45.36
CA SER A 7 4.47 -30.72 -44.52
C SER A 7 4.52 -31.06 -43.00
N HIS A 8 4.29 -32.30 -42.60
CA HIS A 8 4.27 -32.69 -41.16
C HIS A 8 5.63 -33.12 -40.59
N GLY A 9 6.71 -33.12 -41.38
CA GLY A 9 8.00 -33.62 -40.91
C GLY A 9 8.80 -32.66 -40.02
N SER A 10 8.67 -31.35 -40.20
CA SER A 10 9.49 -30.38 -39.50
C SER A 10 8.96 -30.09 -38.09
N ASP A 11 7.66 -29.99 -37.93
CA ASP A 11 7.04 -29.65 -36.62
C ASP A 11 7.18 -30.79 -35.61
N ALA A 12 7.12 -32.04 -36.09
CA ALA A 12 7.36 -33.22 -35.27
C ALA A 12 8.82 -33.33 -34.78
N GLN A 13 9.79 -32.84 -35.55
CA GLN A 13 11.21 -32.90 -35.20
C GLN A 13 11.60 -31.85 -34.15
N TYR A 14 11.05 -30.63 -34.20
CA TYR A 14 11.26 -29.61 -33.20
C TYR A 14 10.66 -30.02 -31.83
N GLY A 15 9.45 -30.55 -31.79
CA GLY A 15 8.82 -31.05 -30.57
C GLY A 15 9.53 -32.25 -29.93
N GLN A 16 10.17 -33.12 -30.73
CA GLN A 16 10.96 -34.26 -30.22
C GLN A 16 12.28 -33.84 -29.58
N PHE A 17 12.97 -32.83 -30.11
CA PHE A 17 14.20 -32.30 -29.49
C PHE A 17 13.93 -31.71 -28.12
N HIS A 18 12.89 -30.88 -27.98
CA HIS A 18 12.49 -30.25 -26.73
C HIS A 18 12.16 -31.30 -25.64
N ARG A 19 11.32 -32.28 -25.98
CA ARG A 19 10.98 -33.38 -25.07
C ARG A 19 12.19 -34.23 -24.67
N ARG A 20 13.09 -34.50 -25.61
CA ARG A 20 14.23 -35.40 -25.39
C ARG A 20 15.34 -34.78 -24.56
N VAL A 21 15.54 -33.47 -24.67
CA VAL A 21 16.65 -32.76 -24.01
C VAL A 21 16.20 -32.11 -22.72
N PHE A 22 15.09 -31.40 -22.74
CA PHE A 22 14.64 -30.59 -21.56
C PHE A 22 13.61 -31.32 -20.69
N GLU A 23 12.56 -31.88 -21.28
CA GLU A 23 11.46 -32.46 -20.47
C GLU A 23 11.81 -33.82 -19.89
N SER A 24 12.69 -34.62 -20.54
CA SER A 24 13.09 -35.94 -20.03
C SER A 24 14.14 -35.87 -18.91
N ASN A 25 14.80 -34.74 -18.72
CA ASN A 25 15.81 -34.56 -17.68
C ASN A 25 15.40 -33.48 -16.72
N ALA A 26 14.78 -33.91 -15.59
CA ALA A 26 14.24 -33.01 -14.57
C ALA A 26 15.30 -32.03 -14.01
N ALA A 27 16.54 -32.48 -13.84
CA ALA A 27 17.61 -31.63 -13.33
C ALA A 27 17.98 -30.54 -14.35
N LEU A 28 18.15 -30.90 -15.64
CA LEU A 28 18.44 -29.93 -16.67
C LEU A 28 17.29 -28.94 -16.87
N PHE A 29 16.06 -29.42 -16.83
CA PHE A 29 14.87 -28.55 -16.90
C PHE A 29 14.82 -27.56 -15.74
N ALA A 30 15.04 -28.02 -14.50
CA ALA A 30 15.05 -27.18 -13.30
C ALA A 30 16.15 -26.09 -13.38
N VAL A 31 17.37 -26.47 -13.80
CA VAL A 31 18.48 -25.52 -13.97
C VAL A 31 18.14 -24.50 -15.06
N ALA A 32 17.68 -24.95 -16.23
CA ALA A 32 17.36 -24.05 -17.33
C ALA A 32 16.21 -23.08 -16.97
N ALA A 33 15.17 -23.57 -16.30
CA ALA A 33 14.07 -22.75 -15.82
C ALA A 33 14.53 -21.73 -14.77
N THR A 34 15.37 -22.14 -13.81
CA THR A 34 15.96 -21.25 -12.80
C THR A 34 16.81 -20.16 -13.46
N VAL A 35 17.65 -20.49 -14.42
CA VAL A 35 18.46 -19.52 -15.15
C VAL A 35 17.59 -18.53 -15.93
N ALA A 36 16.56 -19.00 -16.61
CA ALA A 36 15.63 -18.11 -17.33
C ALA A 36 14.89 -17.15 -16.40
N ILE A 37 14.42 -17.63 -15.23
CA ILE A 37 13.76 -16.80 -14.22
C ILE A 37 14.75 -15.79 -13.63
N LEU A 38 15.99 -16.20 -13.35
CA LEU A 38 17.02 -15.30 -12.82
C LEU A 38 17.37 -14.20 -13.82
N ILE A 39 17.51 -14.52 -15.11
CA ILE A 39 17.78 -13.52 -16.15
C ILE A 39 16.63 -12.50 -16.21
N GLY A 40 15.37 -12.95 -16.23
CA GLY A 40 14.21 -12.07 -16.22
C GLY A 40 14.15 -11.20 -14.97
N GLY A 41 14.36 -11.78 -13.79
CA GLY A 41 14.37 -11.05 -12.52
C GLY A 41 15.50 -10.02 -12.42
N ILE A 42 16.70 -10.34 -12.91
CA ILE A 42 17.84 -9.41 -12.91
C ILE A 42 17.56 -8.18 -13.77
N VAL A 43 16.92 -8.35 -14.94
CA VAL A 43 16.56 -7.23 -15.81
C VAL A 43 15.62 -6.25 -15.13
N GLU A 44 14.70 -6.71 -14.28
CA GLU A 44 13.79 -5.85 -13.49
C GLU A 44 14.47 -5.25 -12.26
N ILE A 45 15.35 -6.01 -11.59
CA ILE A 45 15.94 -5.62 -10.31
C ILE A 45 17.11 -4.64 -10.49
N ILE A 46 17.97 -4.81 -11.50
CA ILE A 46 19.15 -3.95 -11.73
C ILE A 46 18.80 -2.46 -11.78
N PRO A 47 17.75 -2.00 -12.49
CA PRO A 47 17.39 -0.59 -12.50
C PRO A 47 17.08 0.02 -11.12
N MET A 48 16.64 -0.79 -10.17
CA MET A 48 16.35 -0.32 -8.79
C MET A 48 17.62 0.06 -8.02
N PHE A 49 18.79 -0.47 -8.40
CA PHE A 49 20.08 -0.18 -7.79
C PHE A 49 20.91 0.85 -8.58
N THR A 50 20.38 1.36 -9.69
CA THR A 50 21.05 2.39 -10.49
C THR A 50 20.58 3.79 -10.08
N PRO A 51 21.35 4.87 -10.44
CA PRO A 51 20.88 6.24 -10.24
C PRO A 51 19.56 6.59 -10.95
N ALA A 52 19.12 5.76 -11.88
CA ALA A 52 17.80 5.83 -12.52
C ALA A 52 16.69 5.14 -11.69
N GLY A 53 17.00 4.69 -10.47
CA GLY A 53 16.02 4.16 -9.52
C GLY A 53 14.94 5.20 -9.17
N PRO A 54 13.88 4.78 -8.46
CA PRO A 54 12.80 5.69 -8.10
C PRO A 54 13.35 6.92 -7.36
N GLU A 55 12.89 8.11 -7.77
CA GLU A 55 13.22 9.34 -7.07
C GLU A 55 12.90 9.20 -5.58
N HIS A 56 13.79 9.68 -4.73
CA HIS A 56 13.54 9.88 -3.31
C HIS A 56 13.17 11.32 -3.05
N SER A 57 12.27 11.57 -2.12
CA SER A 57 11.93 12.90 -1.66
C SER A 57 12.17 13.01 -0.16
N GLU A 58 12.93 14.03 0.26
CA GLU A 58 13.15 14.34 1.67
C GLU A 58 11.88 14.88 2.37
N ALA A 59 10.90 15.34 1.59
CA ALA A 59 9.63 15.79 2.10
C ALA A 59 8.72 14.65 2.61
N ILE A 60 9.00 13.40 2.22
CA ILE A 60 8.24 12.24 2.70
C ILE A 60 8.94 11.68 3.93
N THR A 61 8.23 11.67 5.05
CA THR A 61 8.71 11.14 6.32
C THR A 61 8.17 9.73 6.59
N PRO A 62 8.88 8.90 7.38
CA PRO A 62 8.36 7.62 7.85
C PRO A 62 7.04 7.78 8.62
N TYR A 63 6.19 6.78 8.55
CA TYR A 63 4.97 6.75 9.35
C TYR A 63 5.29 6.80 10.85
N THR A 64 4.49 7.56 11.62
CA THR A 64 4.57 7.52 13.08
C THR A 64 4.11 6.14 13.60
N PRO A 65 4.47 5.76 14.82
CA PRO A 65 4.00 4.48 15.40
C PRO A 65 2.48 4.28 15.34
N LEU A 66 1.68 5.32 15.58
CA LEU A 66 0.23 5.23 15.49
C LEU A 66 -0.25 5.03 14.05
N GLU A 67 0.39 5.70 13.07
CA GLU A 67 0.11 5.51 11.65
C GLU A 67 0.52 4.11 11.15
N VAL A 68 1.63 3.55 11.68
CA VAL A 68 2.01 2.14 11.42
C VAL A 68 0.93 1.20 11.93
N ALA A 69 0.44 1.39 13.17
CA ALA A 69 -0.67 0.59 13.71
C ALA A 69 -1.92 0.71 12.82
N GLY A 70 -2.27 1.92 12.40
CA GLY A 70 -3.40 2.15 11.49
C GLY A 70 -3.23 1.48 10.13
N ARG A 71 -2.00 1.48 9.61
CA ARG A 71 -1.66 0.76 8.37
C ARG A 71 -1.79 -0.76 8.52
N ASP A 72 -1.34 -1.30 9.62
CA ASP A 72 -1.45 -2.74 9.91
C ASP A 72 -2.93 -3.14 10.01
N ILE A 73 -3.78 -2.32 10.65
CA ILE A 73 -5.24 -2.50 10.69
C ILE A 73 -5.82 -2.42 9.26
N TYR A 74 -5.45 -1.42 8.46
CA TYR A 74 -5.89 -1.29 7.07
C TYR A 74 -5.59 -2.55 6.24
N VAL A 75 -4.44 -3.17 6.47
CA VAL A 75 -4.03 -4.41 5.80
C VAL A 75 -4.80 -5.62 6.34
N SER A 76 -4.91 -5.76 7.66
CA SER A 76 -5.57 -6.91 8.29
C SER A 76 -7.08 -6.96 8.01
N GLU A 77 -7.73 -5.78 7.94
CA GLU A 77 -9.15 -5.66 7.58
C GLU A 77 -9.40 -5.79 6.07
N GLY A 78 -8.35 -5.87 5.25
CA GLY A 78 -8.46 -6.07 3.81
C GLY A 78 -9.02 -4.86 3.05
N CYS A 79 -8.89 -3.65 3.56
CA CYS A 79 -9.38 -2.42 2.93
C CYS A 79 -8.88 -2.24 1.50
N TYR A 80 -7.62 -2.66 1.23
CA TYR A 80 -6.99 -2.63 -0.09
C TYR A 80 -7.68 -3.54 -1.13
N LEU A 81 -8.54 -4.45 -0.71
CA LEU A 81 -9.31 -5.30 -1.64
C LEU A 81 -10.41 -4.53 -2.35
N CYS A 82 -10.91 -3.45 -1.73
CA CYS A 82 -11.98 -2.61 -2.28
C CYS A 82 -11.51 -1.19 -2.64
N HIS A 83 -10.46 -0.70 -1.97
CA HIS A 83 -9.89 0.63 -2.16
C HIS A 83 -8.47 0.54 -2.75
N SER A 84 -8.18 1.34 -3.76
CA SER A 84 -6.81 1.58 -4.21
C SER A 84 -6.18 2.75 -3.45
N GLN A 85 -4.86 2.80 -3.44
CA GLN A 85 -4.07 3.95 -3.01
C GLN A 85 -3.11 4.36 -4.13
N TRP A 86 -3.65 4.59 -5.31
CA TRP A 86 -2.89 4.96 -6.49
C TRP A 86 -3.76 5.76 -7.46
N VAL A 87 -3.66 7.07 -7.41
CA VAL A 87 -4.27 7.95 -8.40
C VAL A 87 -3.48 7.84 -9.69
N ARG A 88 -4.10 7.35 -10.74
CA ARG A 88 -3.46 7.13 -12.06
C ARG A 88 -3.30 8.44 -12.82
N PRO A 89 -2.31 8.55 -13.75
CA PRO A 89 -2.08 9.76 -14.56
C PRO A 89 -3.12 9.91 -15.67
N MET A 90 -4.40 9.89 -15.30
CA MET A 90 -5.53 10.04 -16.19
C MET A 90 -6.37 11.23 -15.77
N ARG A 91 -6.78 12.07 -16.76
CA ARG A 91 -7.54 13.30 -16.48
C ARG A 91 -8.75 13.09 -15.57
N ALA A 92 -9.53 12.03 -15.80
CA ALA A 92 -10.73 11.75 -15.00
C ALA A 92 -10.40 11.47 -13.53
N GLU A 93 -9.25 10.83 -13.24
CA GLU A 93 -8.81 10.54 -11.89
C GLU A 93 -8.22 11.76 -11.20
N ILE A 94 -7.41 12.52 -11.92
CA ILE A 94 -6.83 13.76 -11.41
C ILE A 94 -7.93 14.75 -11.02
N LEU A 95 -8.95 14.91 -11.85
CA LEU A 95 -10.11 15.76 -11.54
C LEU A 95 -10.94 15.28 -10.34
N ARG A 96 -10.96 13.96 -10.09
CA ARG A 96 -11.73 13.37 -9.00
C ARG A 96 -10.98 13.33 -7.68
N TYR A 97 -9.70 12.96 -7.70
CA TYR A 97 -8.92 12.65 -6.51
C TYR A 97 -7.82 13.66 -6.21
N GLY A 98 -7.37 14.42 -7.19
CA GLY A 98 -6.21 15.31 -7.11
C GLY A 98 -5.02 14.77 -7.91
N PRO A 99 -3.80 15.28 -7.67
CA PRO A 99 -2.63 14.94 -8.46
C PRO A 99 -2.35 13.43 -8.47
N TRP A 100 -1.91 12.92 -9.64
CA TRP A 100 -1.57 11.51 -9.76
C TRP A 100 -0.38 11.13 -8.87
N SER A 101 -0.41 9.89 -8.38
CA SER A 101 0.56 9.37 -7.41
C SER A 101 1.95 9.20 -8.01
N ARG A 102 2.97 9.64 -7.29
CA ARG A 102 4.38 9.54 -7.68
C ARG A 102 5.05 8.37 -6.95
N ALA A 103 6.06 7.76 -7.58
CA ALA A 103 6.78 6.62 -7.01
C ALA A 103 7.42 6.95 -5.66
N TRP A 104 7.97 8.16 -5.51
CA TRP A 104 8.63 8.61 -4.29
C TRP A 104 7.67 8.78 -3.09
N GLU A 105 6.37 8.94 -3.32
CA GLU A 105 5.38 9.02 -2.23
C GLU A 105 5.27 7.71 -1.43
N TYR A 106 5.68 6.58 -2.02
CA TYR A 106 5.63 5.26 -1.41
C TYR A 106 6.99 4.76 -0.90
N GLN A 107 7.99 5.62 -0.81
CA GLN A 107 9.37 5.21 -0.47
C GLN A 107 9.49 4.46 0.86
N TYR A 108 8.56 4.65 1.79
CA TYR A 108 8.50 3.96 3.08
C TYR A 108 7.35 2.95 3.21
N ASP A 109 6.57 2.75 2.16
CA ASP A 109 5.54 1.71 2.14
C ASP A 109 6.14 0.32 1.90
N ARG A 110 6.03 -0.54 2.88
CA ARG A 110 6.53 -1.92 2.84
C ARG A 110 5.48 -2.88 3.41
N PRO A 111 4.80 -3.70 2.58
CA PRO A 111 4.65 -3.64 1.13
C PRO A 111 3.76 -2.48 0.65
N PHE A 112 3.82 -2.14 -0.64
CA PHE A 112 2.96 -1.15 -1.26
C PHE A 112 1.48 -1.54 -1.18
N GLN A 113 0.63 -0.56 -0.84
CA GLN A 113 -0.82 -0.73 -0.74
C GLN A 113 -1.56 -0.17 -1.96
N LEU A 114 -0.96 -0.25 -3.15
CA LEU A 114 -1.48 0.39 -4.36
C LEU A 114 -2.92 -0.04 -4.67
N GLY A 115 -3.22 -1.34 -4.56
CA GLY A 115 -4.52 -1.90 -4.88
C GLY A 115 -4.87 -1.77 -6.38
N SER A 116 -5.66 -2.69 -6.89
CA SER A 116 -6.11 -2.66 -8.31
C SER A 116 -7.60 -2.47 -8.45
N ARG A 117 -8.36 -2.66 -7.38
CA ARG A 117 -9.82 -2.58 -7.38
C ARG A 117 -10.30 -1.24 -6.85
N ARG A 118 -11.42 -0.79 -7.39
CA ARG A 118 -12.10 0.45 -7.02
C ARG A 118 -13.59 0.22 -6.83
N ILE A 119 -13.92 -0.74 -5.95
CA ILE A 119 -15.29 -0.91 -5.45
C ILE A 119 -15.65 0.32 -4.63
N GLY A 120 -14.71 0.77 -3.79
CA GLY A 120 -14.71 2.09 -3.18
C GLY A 120 -13.79 3.09 -3.92
N PRO A 121 -13.76 4.36 -3.48
CA PRO A 121 -12.88 5.38 -4.06
C PRO A 121 -11.40 5.10 -3.75
N ASP A 122 -10.51 5.73 -4.54
CA ASP A 122 -9.08 5.78 -4.22
C ASP A 122 -8.83 6.57 -2.94
N LEU A 123 -7.93 6.07 -2.07
CA LEU A 123 -7.65 6.67 -0.77
C LEU A 123 -6.31 7.40 -0.72
N HIS A 124 -5.49 7.39 -1.79
CA HIS A 124 -4.17 8.00 -1.74
C HIS A 124 -4.19 9.51 -1.46
N ARG A 125 -5.30 10.18 -1.70
CA ARG A 125 -5.50 11.62 -1.45
C ARG A 125 -6.59 11.89 -0.41
N VAL A 126 -6.86 10.94 0.50
CA VAL A 126 -7.93 11.10 1.48
C VAL A 126 -7.53 11.95 2.69
N GLY A 127 -6.25 12.05 2.99
CA GLY A 127 -5.76 12.82 4.13
C GLY A 127 -6.23 14.28 4.09
N ASN A 128 -6.73 14.76 5.20
CA ASN A 128 -7.31 16.10 5.38
C ASN A 128 -8.53 16.41 4.48
N LYS A 129 -9.11 15.38 3.82
CA LYS A 129 -10.32 15.58 3.00
C LYS A 129 -11.59 15.58 3.82
N TYR A 130 -11.63 14.75 4.85
CA TYR A 130 -12.76 14.62 5.77
C TYR A 130 -12.26 14.76 7.21
N PRO A 131 -13.09 15.32 8.13
CA PRO A 131 -12.71 15.38 9.55
C PRO A 131 -12.66 13.99 10.19
N ASP A 132 -11.95 13.86 11.31
CA ASP A 132 -11.81 12.60 12.04
C ASP A 132 -13.15 11.99 12.43
N ALA A 133 -14.11 12.81 12.83
CA ALA A 133 -15.47 12.38 13.16
C ALA A 133 -16.18 11.71 11.95
N TRP A 134 -15.94 12.21 10.73
CA TRP A 134 -16.48 11.58 9.54
C TRP A 134 -15.91 10.17 9.33
N HIS A 135 -14.59 10.00 9.52
CA HIS A 135 -13.94 8.69 9.42
C HIS A 135 -14.47 7.73 10.48
N TYR A 136 -14.62 8.20 11.73
CA TYR A 136 -15.17 7.42 12.82
C TYR A 136 -16.57 6.90 12.49
N GLU A 137 -17.49 7.79 12.08
CA GLU A 137 -18.86 7.45 11.72
C GLU A 137 -18.92 6.56 10.48
N HIS A 138 -18.05 6.81 9.50
CA HIS A 138 -17.99 6.00 8.29
C HIS A 138 -17.56 4.56 8.58
N MET A 139 -16.65 4.32 9.51
CA MET A 139 -16.28 2.97 9.93
C MET A 139 -17.36 2.31 10.79
N ARG A 140 -18.05 3.10 11.61
CA ARG A 140 -19.17 2.61 12.41
C ARG A 140 -20.34 2.14 11.55
N ASP A 141 -20.76 2.97 10.62
CA ASP A 141 -21.78 2.68 9.60
C ASP A 141 -21.56 3.54 8.36
N PRO A 142 -21.02 2.97 7.28
CA PRO A 142 -20.75 3.72 6.04
C PRO A 142 -21.97 4.41 5.44
N ARG A 143 -23.16 3.87 5.68
CA ARG A 143 -24.41 4.45 5.14
C ARG A 143 -24.83 5.71 5.86
N SER A 144 -24.37 5.92 7.10
CA SER A 144 -24.65 7.15 7.84
C SER A 144 -24.01 8.39 7.17
N THR A 145 -22.85 8.22 6.58
CA THR A 145 -22.10 9.30 5.90
C THR A 145 -22.24 9.29 4.39
N THR A 146 -22.51 8.12 3.81
CA THR A 146 -22.62 7.92 2.36
C THR A 146 -23.83 7.03 2.06
N PRO A 147 -25.03 7.60 1.88
CA PRO A 147 -26.24 6.84 1.54
C PRO A 147 -26.03 5.95 0.32
N GLY A 148 -26.47 4.70 0.40
CA GLY A 148 -26.28 3.71 -0.68
C GLY A 148 -24.90 3.05 -0.71
N SER A 149 -24.03 3.30 0.25
CA SER A 149 -22.74 2.63 0.36
C SER A 149 -22.90 1.09 0.43
N VAL A 150 -22.06 0.39 -0.32
CA VAL A 150 -21.93 -1.08 -0.28
C VAL A 150 -20.79 -1.52 0.66
N MET A 151 -20.04 -0.57 1.23
CA MET A 151 -19.01 -0.86 2.21
C MET A 151 -19.64 -1.48 3.47
N PRO A 152 -19.09 -2.58 4.00
CA PRO A 152 -19.54 -3.14 5.27
C PRO A 152 -19.17 -2.21 6.45
N PRO A 153 -19.90 -2.24 7.55
CA PRO A 153 -19.49 -1.56 8.79
C PRO A 153 -18.37 -2.34 9.49
N TYR A 154 -17.54 -1.61 10.25
CA TYR A 154 -16.42 -2.14 11.03
C TYR A 154 -16.56 -1.75 12.53
N PRO A 155 -17.66 -2.10 13.21
CA PRO A 155 -17.94 -1.62 14.56
C PRO A 155 -16.95 -2.13 15.62
N TRP A 156 -16.26 -3.24 15.38
CA TRP A 156 -15.24 -3.77 16.27
C TRP A 156 -14.04 -2.83 16.43
N LEU A 157 -13.66 -2.08 15.39
CA LEU A 157 -12.56 -1.11 15.46
C LEU A 157 -12.76 -0.03 16.53
N LEU A 158 -14.03 0.24 16.90
CA LEU A 158 -14.38 1.21 17.94
C LEU A 158 -14.06 0.66 19.33
N ASN A 159 -14.02 -0.66 19.49
CA ASN A 159 -13.83 -1.35 20.76
C ASN A 159 -12.46 -2.00 20.91
N ASP A 160 -11.88 -2.46 19.80
CA ASP A 160 -10.58 -3.10 19.78
C ASP A 160 -9.47 -2.12 20.15
N ARG A 161 -8.41 -2.64 20.76
CA ARG A 161 -7.25 -1.86 21.20
C ARG A 161 -6.01 -2.31 20.44
N ILE A 162 -5.16 -1.35 20.15
CA ILE A 162 -3.80 -1.65 19.67
C ILE A 162 -2.90 -2.01 20.87
N ASP A 163 -2.00 -2.99 20.66
CA ASP A 163 -0.96 -3.31 21.63
C ASP A 163 0.32 -2.55 21.25
N PRO A 164 0.84 -1.66 22.11
CA PRO A 164 2.10 -0.97 21.84
C PRO A 164 3.30 -1.90 21.59
N ALA A 165 3.27 -3.12 22.12
CA ALA A 165 4.31 -4.11 21.88
C ALA A 165 4.29 -4.62 20.43
N ASP A 166 3.12 -4.87 19.86
CA ASP A 166 2.93 -5.26 18.46
C ASP A 166 3.33 -4.11 17.53
N VAL A 167 2.91 -2.89 17.86
CA VAL A 167 3.30 -1.69 17.09
C VAL A 167 4.82 -1.52 17.08
N ARG A 168 5.48 -1.70 18.23
CA ARG A 168 6.95 -1.65 18.31
C ARG A 168 7.60 -2.73 17.44
N ALA A 169 7.04 -3.94 17.42
CA ALA A 169 7.53 -5.02 16.57
C ALA A 169 7.42 -4.65 15.08
N SER A 170 6.29 -4.04 14.66
CA SER A 170 6.08 -3.55 13.29
C SER A 170 7.08 -2.44 12.92
N VAL A 171 7.31 -1.46 13.80
CA VAL A 171 8.32 -0.40 13.60
C VAL A 171 9.72 -0.99 13.43
N VAL A 172 10.10 -1.96 14.28
CA VAL A 172 11.39 -2.68 14.17
C VAL A 172 11.49 -3.46 12.85
N ALA A 173 10.41 -4.09 12.42
CA ALA A 173 10.37 -4.80 11.14
C ALA A 173 10.56 -3.83 9.95
N LEU A 174 9.88 -2.70 9.94
CA LEU A 174 10.05 -1.65 8.93
C LEU A 174 11.48 -1.08 8.94
N ARG A 175 12.08 -0.86 10.11
CA ARG A 175 13.50 -0.46 10.21
C ARG A 175 14.44 -1.47 9.55
N LYS A 176 14.22 -2.78 9.75
CA LYS A 176 15.00 -3.84 9.09
C LYS A 176 14.86 -3.85 7.57
N THR A 177 13.76 -3.34 7.04
CA THR A 177 13.53 -3.21 5.59
C THR A 177 14.02 -1.88 5.01
N GLY A 178 14.71 -1.05 5.81
CA GLY A 178 15.36 0.17 5.35
C GLY A 178 14.62 1.47 5.65
N THR A 179 13.52 1.44 6.42
CA THR A 179 12.89 2.68 6.90
C THR A 179 13.76 3.31 8.00
N PRO A 180 14.06 4.62 7.97
CA PRO A 180 15.07 5.25 8.83
C PRO A 180 14.55 5.56 10.25
N TYR A 181 14.01 4.56 10.94
CA TYR A 181 13.66 4.71 12.36
C TYR A 181 14.90 4.66 13.24
N SER A 182 15.03 5.62 14.14
CA SER A 182 16.08 5.66 15.16
C SER A 182 15.75 4.74 16.36
N ASP A 183 16.74 4.53 17.25
CA ASP A 183 16.50 3.82 18.51
C ASP A 183 15.51 4.60 19.40
N ALA A 184 15.51 5.93 19.31
CA ALA A 184 14.57 6.76 20.04
C ALA A 184 13.13 6.57 19.53
N ASP A 185 12.91 6.43 18.22
CA ASP A 185 11.59 6.16 17.65
C ASP A 185 11.03 4.82 18.13
N VAL A 186 11.88 3.80 18.18
CA VAL A 186 11.52 2.47 18.69
C VAL A 186 11.22 2.49 20.19
N ALA A 187 12.02 3.22 20.98
CA ALA A 187 11.80 3.33 22.42
C ALA A 187 10.57 4.18 22.77
N GLY A 188 10.31 5.23 21.99
CA GLY A 188 9.22 6.20 22.20
C GLY A 188 7.86 5.81 21.62
N VAL A 189 7.66 4.55 21.21
CA VAL A 189 6.40 4.10 20.56
C VAL A 189 5.16 4.43 21.42
N GLU A 190 5.18 4.10 22.71
CA GLU A 190 4.03 4.32 23.59
C GLU A 190 3.70 5.80 23.77
N GLU A 191 4.73 6.62 23.96
CA GLU A 191 4.57 8.08 24.09
C GLU A 191 4.04 8.70 22.79
N SER A 192 4.53 8.23 21.64
CA SER A 192 4.06 8.68 20.32
C SER A 192 2.59 8.34 20.09
N ILE A 193 2.17 7.11 20.44
CA ILE A 193 0.76 6.69 20.37
C ILE A 193 -0.11 7.56 21.27
N ALA A 194 0.28 7.74 22.53
CA ALA A 194 -0.49 8.52 23.48
C ALA A 194 -0.64 9.99 23.03
N ARG A 195 0.41 10.61 22.53
CA ARG A 195 0.40 12.00 22.05
C ARG A 195 -0.48 12.17 20.82
N GLN A 196 -0.18 11.46 19.72
CA GLN A 196 -0.92 11.60 18.46
C GLN A 196 -2.36 11.10 18.60
N GLY A 197 -2.57 9.99 19.32
CA GLY A 197 -3.90 9.48 19.62
C GLY A 197 -4.72 10.44 20.47
N GLY A 198 -4.09 11.11 21.46
CA GLY A 198 -4.72 12.15 22.26
C GLY A 198 -5.21 13.32 21.41
N GLU A 199 -4.42 13.82 20.48
CA GLU A 199 -4.80 14.88 19.54
C GLU A 199 -6.03 14.50 18.69
N ILE A 200 -6.12 13.25 18.25
CA ILE A 200 -7.28 12.74 17.50
C ILE A 200 -8.51 12.64 18.42
N VAL A 201 -8.34 12.11 19.62
CA VAL A 201 -9.41 12.02 20.63
C VAL A 201 -9.98 13.39 20.96
N ASP A 202 -9.15 14.41 21.16
CA ASP A 202 -9.59 15.78 21.41
C ASP A 202 -10.43 16.33 20.25
N ARG A 203 -10.01 16.07 19.00
CA ARG A 203 -10.81 16.45 17.81
C ARG A 203 -12.14 15.69 17.74
N LEU A 204 -12.16 14.40 18.07
CA LEU A 204 -13.38 13.60 18.14
C LEU A 204 -14.33 14.06 19.24
N ALA A 205 -13.79 14.45 20.40
CA ALA A 205 -14.56 14.98 21.53
C ALA A 205 -15.30 16.28 21.16
N THR A 206 -14.72 17.14 20.31
CA THR A 206 -15.42 18.33 19.81
C THR A 206 -16.67 18.01 18.98
N ALA A 207 -16.74 16.81 18.41
CA ALA A 207 -17.89 16.28 17.68
C ALA A 207 -18.82 15.41 18.57
N GLY A 208 -18.58 15.35 19.88
CA GLY A 208 -19.37 14.56 20.83
C GLY A 208 -19.05 13.05 20.80
N ILE A 209 -17.90 12.66 20.26
CA ILE A 209 -17.48 11.27 20.20
C ILE A 209 -16.45 11.02 21.31
N GLU A 210 -16.80 10.14 22.25
CA GLU A 210 -15.91 9.72 23.33
C GLU A 210 -15.16 8.44 22.94
N THR A 211 -13.84 8.46 23.01
CA THR A 211 -12.97 7.32 22.72
C THR A 211 -11.63 7.45 23.45
N THR A 212 -10.71 6.50 23.30
CA THR A 212 -9.39 6.53 23.93
C THR A 212 -8.28 6.42 22.88
N PRO A 213 -7.07 6.96 23.14
CA PRO A 213 -5.97 7.01 22.18
C PRO A 213 -5.51 5.65 21.64
N ASP A 214 -5.74 4.59 22.38
CA ASP A 214 -5.33 3.22 22.08
C ASP A 214 -6.37 2.41 21.29
N ARG A 215 -7.44 3.03 20.81
CA ARG A 215 -8.44 2.35 19.99
C ARG A 215 -7.96 2.14 18.56
N ALA A 216 -8.31 0.97 18.00
CA ALA A 216 -8.00 0.61 16.62
C ALA A 216 -8.52 1.66 15.61
N ILE A 217 -9.71 2.21 15.86
CA ILE A 217 -10.28 3.27 15.02
C ILE A 217 -9.42 4.54 15.02
N VAL A 218 -8.82 4.91 16.16
CA VAL A 218 -7.95 6.09 16.27
C VAL A 218 -6.67 5.90 15.46
N ALA A 219 -6.07 4.71 15.52
CA ALA A 219 -4.92 4.37 14.71
C ALA A 219 -5.24 4.38 13.21
N LEU A 220 -6.38 3.80 12.82
CA LEU A 220 -6.82 3.82 11.43
C LEU A 220 -7.06 5.26 10.93
N ILE A 221 -7.67 6.13 11.73
CA ILE A 221 -7.86 7.55 11.40
C ILE A 221 -6.50 8.24 11.21
N ALA A 222 -5.51 8.00 12.10
CA ALA A 222 -4.17 8.55 11.95
C ALA A 222 -3.55 8.18 10.60
N TYR A 223 -3.63 6.92 10.22
CA TYR A 223 -3.13 6.44 8.93
C TYR A 223 -3.86 7.09 7.74
N LEU A 224 -5.20 7.10 7.74
CA LEU A 224 -5.98 7.69 6.65
C LEU A 224 -5.74 9.19 6.49
N GLN A 225 -5.61 9.93 7.60
CA GLN A 225 -5.31 11.37 7.57
C GLN A 225 -3.90 11.68 7.08
N ARG A 226 -2.98 10.72 7.13
CA ARG A 226 -1.63 10.85 6.61
C ARG A 226 -1.56 10.75 5.10
N LEU A 227 -2.47 9.97 4.48
CA LEU A 227 -2.39 9.60 3.07
C LEU A 227 -2.37 10.81 2.13
N GLY A 228 -1.29 10.93 1.37
CA GLY A 228 -1.09 11.91 0.32
C GLY A 228 -0.91 13.36 0.78
N VAL A 229 -0.79 13.63 2.08
CA VAL A 229 -0.64 15.00 2.62
C VAL A 229 0.71 15.57 2.23
N GLU A 230 1.80 14.90 2.57
CA GLU A 230 3.16 15.34 2.22
C GLU A 230 3.39 15.35 0.72
N GLY A 231 2.86 14.33 0.02
CA GLY A 231 2.96 14.27 -1.43
C GLY A 231 2.33 15.46 -2.13
N ARG A 232 1.16 15.92 -1.67
CA ARG A 232 0.55 17.16 -2.20
C ARG A 232 1.39 18.38 -1.90
N ALA A 233 1.81 18.54 -0.66
CA ALA A 233 2.64 19.69 -0.26
C ALA A 233 3.94 19.78 -1.08
N GLU A 234 4.57 18.64 -1.33
CA GLU A 234 5.78 18.57 -2.16
C GLU A 234 5.51 18.90 -3.63
N LEU A 235 4.40 18.41 -4.21
CA LEU A 235 4.03 18.75 -5.58
C LEU A 235 3.70 20.24 -5.74
N GLU A 236 3.01 20.83 -4.76
CA GLU A 236 2.72 22.28 -4.72
C GLU A 236 4.02 23.09 -4.61
N SER A 237 4.97 22.67 -3.76
CA SER A 237 6.27 23.34 -3.63
C SER A 237 7.09 23.33 -4.92
N ARG A 238 6.96 22.27 -5.73
CA ARG A 238 7.59 22.12 -7.04
C ARG A 238 6.86 22.87 -8.17
N GLY A 239 5.76 23.53 -7.89
CA GLY A 239 4.95 24.24 -8.89
C GLY A 239 4.29 23.32 -9.92
N VAL A 240 4.00 22.08 -9.56
CA VAL A 240 3.33 21.13 -10.44
C VAL A 240 1.83 21.47 -10.46
N GLU A 241 1.40 22.12 -11.55
CA GLU A 241 -0.03 22.30 -11.85
C GLU A 241 -0.64 20.98 -12.40
N TYR A 242 -1.89 20.66 -12.02
CA TYR A 242 -2.61 19.44 -12.40
C TYR A 242 -4.10 19.64 -12.72
#